data_e80705ee10d502e8d55cb2b108599574
#
_entry.id   e80705ee10d502e8d55cb2b108599574
#
_cell.length_a   1.000
_cell.length_b   1.000
_cell.length_c   1.000
_cell.angle_alpha   90.00
_cell.angle_beta   90.00
_cell.angle_gamma   90.00
#
_symmetry.space_group_name_H-M   'P 1'
#
loop_
_entity.id
_entity.type
_entity.pdbx_description
1 polymer ?
#
loop_
_entity_poly.entity_id
_entity_poly.type
_entity_poly.pdbx_seq_one_letter_code
_entity_poly.pdbx_strand_id
1 'polypeptide(L)'
;MQKNLQTRFSTRQYMLSRDFELYYYNEHYTSKVDTHTHDYYEFYFFMEGDVSIEIEGQRYPLRYGDMVVIPPHRRHRAVVHNHAQAYRRFVFWVSREYASRLMELSPAYGYLMQRAEVSGKNVFHSDVITFNATQFKIFQLIEEMQMERFGREARIPLLVNDLILHLNRMVYEEENPAKVKEQDLYQNLIYYIEEHLEEELSLEKLAGAFFVSRYYVAHVFKEQAGISVHQYILKKRMQASREAILGGETISQVYERFGFRDYSSFYRAVRREYGMSPKEYREERLR
;
A
#
# COMPACT_ATOMS: atom_id res chain seq x y z
N MET A 1 9.23 32.33 -9.06
CA MET A 1 10.25 31.65 -9.88
C MET A 1 9.70 30.29 -10.33
N GLN A 2 9.64 30.05 -11.61
CA GLN A 2 9.24 28.75 -12.15
C GLN A 2 10.39 27.75 -11.89
N LYS A 3 10.16 26.71 -11.07
CA LYS A 3 11.19 25.72 -10.75
C LYS A 3 11.44 24.85 -12.00
N ASN A 4 12.67 24.84 -12.49
CA ASN A 4 13.06 23.93 -13.56
C ASN A 4 13.50 22.59 -12.95
N LEU A 5 12.58 21.60 -12.95
CA LEU A 5 12.85 20.25 -12.43
C LEU A 5 13.40 19.29 -13.52
N GLN A 6 13.53 19.79 -14.76
CA GLN A 6 13.99 19.00 -15.89
C GLN A 6 15.47 18.65 -15.76
N THR A 7 15.79 17.39 -16.02
CA THR A 7 17.16 16.89 -16.09
C THR A 7 17.69 17.03 -17.52
N ARG A 8 18.95 17.44 -17.67
CA ARG A 8 19.62 17.40 -18.98
C ARG A 8 19.82 15.95 -19.41
N PHE A 9 19.37 15.61 -20.61
CA PHE A 9 19.51 14.26 -21.13
C PHE A 9 20.98 13.82 -21.22
N SER A 10 21.23 12.57 -20.84
CA SER A 10 22.53 11.90 -20.94
C SER A 10 22.32 10.49 -21.48
N THR A 11 23.24 10.05 -22.33
CA THR A 11 23.26 8.67 -22.86
C THR A 11 23.94 7.67 -21.91
N ARG A 12 24.29 8.11 -20.70
CA ARG A 12 24.92 7.28 -19.67
C ARG A 12 24.02 6.10 -19.28
N GLN A 13 24.59 4.90 -19.19
CA GLN A 13 23.89 3.65 -18.90
C GLN A 13 24.42 2.97 -17.62
N TYR A 14 25.00 3.73 -16.67
CA TYR A 14 25.48 3.24 -15.39
C TYR A 14 25.12 4.22 -14.29
N MET A 15 24.84 3.72 -13.09
CA MET A 15 24.55 4.54 -11.94
C MET A 15 25.81 5.18 -11.34
N LEU A 16 25.69 6.42 -10.88
CA LEU A 16 26.70 7.10 -10.06
C LEU A 16 26.33 7.02 -8.58
N SER A 17 25.06 7.05 -8.29
CA SER A 17 24.55 6.87 -6.93
C SER A 17 24.55 5.38 -6.54
N ARG A 18 24.83 5.11 -5.28
CA ARG A 18 24.83 3.75 -4.73
C ARG A 18 23.44 3.14 -4.66
N ASP A 19 22.40 3.95 -4.39
CA ASP A 19 21.09 3.45 -4.04
C ASP A 19 20.07 3.65 -5.16
N PHE A 20 19.91 4.88 -5.64
CA PHE A 20 18.96 5.19 -6.69
C PHE A 20 19.33 6.46 -7.45
N GLU A 21 18.77 6.65 -8.64
CA GLU A 21 18.83 7.87 -9.45
C GLU A 21 17.48 8.14 -10.09
N LEU A 22 17.07 9.42 -10.16
CA LEU A 22 15.78 9.82 -10.70
C LEU A 22 15.93 11.00 -11.64
N TYR A 23 15.32 10.90 -12.82
CA TYR A 23 15.45 11.84 -13.91
C TYR A 23 14.08 12.23 -14.46
N TYR A 24 13.92 13.49 -14.82
CA TYR A 24 12.79 14.00 -15.59
C TYR A 24 13.29 14.54 -16.92
N TYR A 25 12.93 13.90 -18.01
CA TYR A 25 13.28 14.29 -19.36
C TYR A 25 12.08 14.88 -20.09
N ASN A 26 12.29 16.02 -20.75
CA ASN A 26 11.29 16.71 -21.57
C ASN A 26 12.03 17.42 -22.71
N GLU A 27 12.34 16.70 -23.76
CA GLU A 27 13.11 17.19 -24.90
C GLU A 27 12.66 16.57 -26.22
N HIS A 28 13.05 17.20 -27.32
CA HIS A 28 13.03 16.55 -28.62
C HIS A 28 14.21 15.55 -28.68
N TYR A 29 13.89 14.31 -28.99
CA TYR A 29 14.88 13.24 -29.01
C TYR A 29 15.87 13.43 -30.19
N THR A 30 17.11 13.75 -29.87
CA THR A 30 18.17 14.01 -30.85
C THR A 30 19.23 12.94 -30.89
N SER A 31 19.34 12.10 -29.88
CA SER A 31 20.38 11.09 -29.72
C SER A 31 19.78 9.69 -29.63
N LYS A 32 20.21 8.79 -30.50
CA LYS A 32 19.83 7.38 -30.46
C LYS A 32 20.49 6.69 -29.29
N VAL A 33 19.70 5.98 -28.49
CA VAL A 33 20.22 5.04 -27.49
C VAL A 33 20.12 3.63 -28.07
N ASP A 34 21.25 2.98 -28.23
CA ASP A 34 21.30 1.62 -28.75
C ASP A 34 20.80 0.60 -27.72
N THR A 35 20.52 -0.62 -28.18
CA THR A 35 20.13 -1.72 -27.29
C THR A 35 21.25 -1.98 -26.29
N HIS A 36 20.91 -1.96 -25.01
CA HIS A 36 21.84 -2.10 -23.89
C HIS A 36 21.28 -2.95 -22.77
N THR A 37 22.10 -3.19 -21.76
CA THR A 37 21.72 -3.83 -20.49
C THR A 37 22.39 -3.07 -19.35
N HIS A 38 21.85 -3.22 -18.16
CA HIS A 38 22.44 -2.70 -16.91
C HIS A 38 22.15 -3.66 -15.75
N ASP A 39 22.74 -3.44 -14.59
CA ASP A 39 22.65 -4.33 -13.42
C ASP A 39 21.72 -3.81 -12.32
N TYR A 40 20.89 -2.81 -12.63
CA TYR A 40 19.90 -2.20 -11.73
C TYR A 40 18.48 -2.35 -12.29
N TYR A 41 17.48 -2.10 -11.47
CA TYR A 41 16.09 -1.97 -11.90
C TYR A 41 15.86 -0.59 -12.50
N GLU A 42 15.25 -0.53 -13.69
CA GLU A 42 14.78 0.72 -14.29
C GLU A 42 13.27 0.78 -14.29
N PHE A 43 12.72 1.85 -13.69
CA PHE A 43 11.32 2.22 -13.80
C PHE A 43 11.20 3.40 -14.74
N TYR A 44 10.40 3.24 -15.75
CA TYR A 44 10.23 4.20 -16.80
C TYR A 44 8.76 4.64 -16.85
N PHE A 45 8.47 5.92 -16.72
CA PHE A 45 7.12 6.46 -16.67
C PHE A 45 6.88 7.32 -17.89
N PHE A 46 6.01 6.86 -18.77
CA PHE A 46 5.77 7.52 -20.05
C PHE A 46 4.67 8.58 -19.95
N MET A 47 4.96 9.77 -20.46
CA MET A 47 4.06 10.92 -20.40
C MET A 47 3.64 11.39 -21.79
N GLU A 48 4.55 11.52 -22.75
CA GLU A 48 4.28 12.08 -24.05
C GLU A 48 5.32 11.63 -25.09
N GLY A 49 4.88 11.51 -26.35
CA GLY A 49 5.70 11.15 -27.49
C GLY A 49 5.08 10.02 -28.32
N ASP A 50 5.66 9.77 -29.48
CA ASP A 50 5.37 8.58 -30.29
C ASP A 50 6.55 7.62 -30.13
N VAL A 51 6.43 6.71 -29.14
CA VAL A 51 7.53 5.88 -28.66
C VAL A 51 7.07 4.47 -28.36
N SER A 52 7.92 3.50 -28.69
CA SER A 52 7.82 2.13 -28.19
C SER A 52 9.03 1.81 -27.33
N ILE A 53 8.87 0.91 -26.35
CA ILE A 53 9.98 0.27 -25.68
C ILE A 53 10.17 -1.15 -26.24
N GLU A 54 11.40 -1.53 -26.53
CA GLU A 54 11.75 -2.88 -26.96
C GLU A 54 12.51 -3.57 -25.82
N ILE A 55 12.02 -4.73 -25.36
CA ILE A 55 12.61 -5.52 -24.28
C ILE A 55 12.73 -6.95 -24.77
N GLU A 56 13.94 -7.53 -24.73
CA GLU A 56 14.25 -8.88 -25.20
C GLU A 56 13.71 -9.15 -26.62
N GLY A 57 13.72 -8.14 -27.49
CA GLY A 57 13.22 -8.22 -28.86
C GLY A 57 11.70 -8.03 -29.01
N GLN A 58 10.95 -7.99 -27.93
CA GLN A 58 9.52 -7.70 -27.97
C GLN A 58 9.27 -6.21 -27.86
N ARG A 59 8.41 -5.67 -28.74
CA ARG A 59 8.12 -4.24 -28.81
C ARG A 59 6.76 -3.90 -28.20
N TYR A 60 6.73 -2.88 -27.34
CA TYR A 60 5.56 -2.38 -26.64
C TYR A 60 5.36 -0.90 -27.01
N PRO A 61 4.32 -0.54 -27.78
CA PRO A 61 3.97 0.86 -27.99
C PRO A 61 3.51 1.45 -26.65
N LEU A 62 4.00 2.66 -26.33
CA LEU A 62 3.70 3.33 -25.08
C LEU A 62 2.59 4.37 -25.24
N ARG A 63 1.76 4.49 -24.22
CA ARG A 63 0.72 5.51 -24.07
C ARG A 63 0.83 6.21 -22.73
N TYR A 64 0.25 7.40 -22.63
CA TYR A 64 0.21 8.15 -21.36
C TYR A 64 -0.29 7.27 -20.21
N GLY A 65 0.45 7.28 -19.10
CA GLY A 65 0.11 6.48 -17.92
C GLY A 65 0.81 5.11 -17.88
N ASP A 66 1.57 4.75 -18.93
CA ASP A 66 2.35 3.51 -18.89
C ASP A 66 3.59 3.66 -18.01
N MET A 67 3.77 2.68 -17.12
CA MET A 67 5.00 2.41 -16.39
C MET A 67 5.63 1.15 -16.94
N VAL A 68 6.93 1.24 -17.28
CA VAL A 68 7.72 0.08 -17.70
C VAL A 68 8.72 -0.27 -16.60
N VAL A 69 8.82 -1.54 -16.25
CA VAL A 69 9.81 -2.05 -15.29
C VAL A 69 10.77 -2.97 -16.02
N ILE A 70 12.03 -2.61 -16.03
CA ILE A 70 13.10 -3.35 -16.68
C ILE A 70 13.98 -3.93 -15.58
N PRO A 71 13.95 -5.26 -15.39
CA PRO A 71 14.85 -5.94 -14.45
C PRO A 71 16.31 -5.88 -14.90
N PRO A 72 17.26 -6.09 -13.98
CA PRO A 72 18.68 -6.20 -14.30
C PRO A 72 18.95 -7.19 -15.43
N HIS A 73 19.94 -6.85 -16.27
CA HIS A 73 20.46 -7.67 -17.38
C HIS A 73 19.46 -7.93 -18.53
N ARG A 74 18.29 -7.30 -18.57
CA ARG A 74 17.37 -7.38 -19.70
C ARG A 74 17.79 -6.43 -20.80
N ARG A 75 17.90 -6.95 -22.03
CA ARG A 75 18.24 -6.16 -23.23
C ARG A 75 17.05 -5.29 -23.61
N HIS A 76 17.28 -3.99 -23.71
CA HIS A 76 16.18 -3.06 -24.03
C HIS A 76 16.67 -1.79 -24.71
N ARG A 77 15.71 -1.06 -25.30
CA ARG A 77 15.89 0.29 -25.86
C ARG A 77 14.57 1.00 -26.04
N ALA A 78 14.56 2.33 -25.98
CA ALA A 78 13.46 3.14 -26.48
C ALA A 78 13.57 3.33 -28.00
N VAL A 79 12.45 3.23 -28.69
CA VAL A 79 12.34 3.45 -30.14
C VAL A 79 11.40 4.64 -30.35
N VAL A 80 11.95 5.79 -30.73
CA VAL A 80 11.17 7.00 -31.01
C VAL A 80 10.78 6.98 -32.49
N HIS A 81 9.49 7.09 -32.79
CA HIS A 81 8.94 7.05 -34.13
C HIS A 81 8.77 8.45 -34.74
N ASN A 82 8.45 9.45 -33.91
CA ASN A 82 8.31 10.84 -34.33
C ASN A 82 9.23 11.76 -33.52
N HIS A 83 10.33 12.19 -34.15
CA HIS A 83 11.33 13.06 -33.52
C HIS A 83 10.90 14.55 -33.44
N ALA A 84 9.85 14.95 -34.13
CA ALA A 84 9.32 16.31 -34.07
C ALA A 84 8.44 16.54 -32.83
N GLN A 85 7.96 15.46 -32.24
CA GLN A 85 7.15 15.51 -31.02
C GLN A 85 8.04 15.51 -29.77
N ALA A 86 7.64 16.23 -28.74
CA ALA A 86 8.31 16.20 -27.46
C ALA A 86 8.23 14.78 -26.84
N TYR A 87 9.33 14.33 -26.26
CA TYR A 87 9.41 13.05 -25.59
C TYR A 87 9.56 13.27 -24.09
N ARG A 88 8.46 13.12 -23.36
CA ARG A 88 8.40 13.37 -21.92
C ARG A 88 8.28 12.08 -21.14
N ARG A 89 9.14 11.95 -20.12
CA ARG A 89 9.24 10.75 -19.28
C ARG A 89 9.95 11.01 -17.97
N PHE A 90 9.66 10.19 -16.98
CA PHE A 90 10.58 9.99 -15.85
C PHE A 90 11.31 8.68 -16.01
N VAL A 91 12.54 8.65 -15.52
CA VAL A 91 13.37 7.44 -15.45
C VAL A 91 13.90 7.33 -14.02
N PHE A 92 13.61 6.22 -13.37
CA PHE A 92 13.98 5.97 -11.98
C PHE A 92 14.78 4.66 -11.93
N TRP A 93 16.03 4.77 -11.56
CA TRP A 93 16.95 3.66 -11.40
C TRP A 93 17.10 3.29 -9.93
N VAL A 94 17.02 2.00 -9.63
CA VAL A 94 17.12 1.46 -8.28
C VAL A 94 18.13 0.33 -8.27
N SER A 95 19.20 0.45 -7.47
CA SER A 95 20.22 -0.59 -7.38
C SER A 95 19.65 -1.89 -6.79
N ARG A 96 20.24 -3.02 -7.17
CA ARG A 96 19.86 -4.33 -6.63
C ARG A 96 20.03 -4.41 -5.12
N GLU A 97 21.09 -3.80 -4.60
CA GLU A 97 21.37 -3.77 -3.16
C GLU A 97 20.30 -2.97 -2.40
N TYR A 98 19.89 -1.82 -2.94
CA TYR A 98 18.82 -1.04 -2.33
C TYR A 98 17.48 -1.76 -2.36
N ALA A 99 17.13 -2.34 -3.50
CA ALA A 99 15.93 -3.15 -3.64
C ALA A 99 15.91 -4.34 -2.66
N SER A 100 17.03 -5.05 -2.49
CA SER A 100 17.17 -6.16 -1.53
C SER A 100 16.96 -5.69 -0.10
N ARG A 101 17.59 -4.59 0.31
CA ARG A 101 17.37 -4.02 1.67
C ARG A 101 15.90 -3.65 1.92
N LEU A 102 15.21 -3.11 0.92
CA LEU A 102 13.78 -2.82 1.06
C LEU A 102 12.93 -4.09 1.19
N MET A 103 13.25 -5.13 0.42
CA MET A 103 12.55 -6.42 0.50
C MET A 103 12.79 -7.14 1.84
N GLU A 104 13.94 -6.94 2.48
CA GLU A 104 14.22 -7.40 3.85
C GLU A 104 13.33 -6.69 4.88
N LEU A 105 13.02 -5.40 4.69
CA LEU A 105 12.08 -4.66 5.54
C LEU A 105 10.64 -5.16 5.35
N SER A 106 10.23 -5.39 4.10
CA SER A 106 8.92 -5.96 3.77
C SER A 106 8.93 -6.51 2.34
N PRO A 107 8.44 -7.74 2.12
CA PRO A 107 8.25 -8.30 0.78
C PRO A 107 7.37 -7.44 -0.14
N ALA A 108 6.52 -6.58 0.42
CA ALA A 108 5.66 -5.66 -0.34
C ALA A 108 6.44 -4.70 -1.24
N TYR A 109 7.70 -4.39 -0.92
CA TYR A 109 8.56 -3.57 -1.78
C TYR A 109 9.02 -4.26 -3.07
N GLY A 110 8.97 -5.60 -3.12
CA GLY A 110 9.51 -6.38 -4.23
C GLY A 110 8.46 -6.89 -5.23
N TYR A 111 7.16 -6.72 -4.96
CA TYR A 111 6.09 -7.34 -5.76
C TYR A 111 6.23 -7.06 -7.27
N LEU A 112 6.38 -5.79 -7.63
CA LEU A 112 6.46 -5.33 -9.02
C LEU A 112 7.74 -5.81 -9.72
N MET A 113 8.88 -5.76 -9.02
CA MET A 113 10.16 -6.24 -9.51
C MET A 113 10.12 -7.75 -9.78
N GLN A 114 9.58 -8.54 -8.83
CA GLN A 114 9.40 -9.98 -8.99
C GLN A 114 8.44 -10.33 -10.13
N ARG A 115 7.36 -9.55 -10.31
CA ARG A 115 6.45 -9.73 -11.46
C ARG A 115 7.18 -9.54 -12.78
N ALA A 116 7.97 -8.50 -12.91
CA ALA A 116 8.74 -8.23 -14.13
C ALA A 116 9.81 -9.33 -14.38
N GLU A 117 10.50 -9.80 -13.34
CA GLU A 117 11.53 -10.85 -13.46
C GLU A 117 10.94 -12.21 -13.82
N VAL A 118 9.89 -12.64 -13.11
CA VAL A 118 9.37 -14.02 -13.18
C VAL A 118 8.37 -14.19 -14.31
N SER A 119 7.41 -13.26 -14.46
CA SER A 119 6.34 -13.37 -15.47
C SER A 119 6.69 -12.71 -16.80
N GLY A 120 7.75 -11.90 -16.86
CA GLY A 120 8.07 -11.09 -18.04
C GLY A 120 7.04 -9.99 -18.33
N LYS A 121 6.14 -9.68 -17.40
CA LYS A 121 5.22 -8.55 -17.51
C LYS A 121 5.98 -7.28 -17.16
N ASN A 122 6.36 -6.54 -18.17
CA ASN A 122 7.19 -5.34 -18.03
C ASN A 122 6.40 -4.04 -18.11
N VAL A 123 5.22 -4.02 -18.76
CA VAL A 123 4.42 -2.82 -18.98
C VAL A 123 3.15 -2.87 -18.13
N PHE A 124 2.92 -1.82 -17.35
CA PHE A 124 1.78 -1.63 -16.45
C PHE A 124 1.11 -0.31 -16.80
N HIS A 125 -0.19 -0.31 -16.96
CA HIS A 125 -0.95 0.89 -17.29
C HIS A 125 -1.67 1.44 -16.06
N SER A 126 -1.68 2.75 -15.91
CA SER A 126 -2.45 3.45 -14.88
C SER A 126 -3.46 4.38 -15.54
N ASP A 127 -4.63 4.54 -14.92
CA ASP A 127 -5.54 5.60 -15.27
C ASP A 127 -4.94 6.99 -14.95
N VAL A 128 -5.56 8.04 -15.45
CA VAL A 128 -5.07 9.43 -15.33
C VAL A 128 -4.93 9.87 -13.88
N ILE A 129 -5.85 9.45 -12.98
CA ILE A 129 -5.85 9.86 -11.57
C ILE A 129 -4.68 9.21 -10.85
N THR A 130 -4.53 7.90 -11.00
CA THR A 130 -3.46 7.10 -10.40
C THR A 130 -2.09 7.55 -10.90
N PHE A 131 -1.97 7.82 -12.20
CA PHE A 131 -0.71 8.30 -12.77
C PHE A 131 -0.34 9.71 -12.30
N ASN A 132 -1.31 10.61 -12.13
CA ASN A 132 -1.07 11.95 -11.57
C ASN A 132 -0.60 11.87 -10.11
N ALA A 133 -1.14 10.95 -9.31
CA ALA A 133 -0.65 10.71 -7.95
C ALA A 133 0.81 10.23 -7.93
N THR A 134 1.17 9.34 -8.86
CA THR A 134 2.55 8.87 -9.07
C THR A 134 3.47 10.01 -9.47
N GLN A 135 3.07 10.84 -10.44
CA GLN A 135 3.83 12.02 -10.88
C GLN A 135 4.07 13.01 -9.72
N PHE A 136 3.06 13.22 -8.87
CA PHE A 136 3.19 14.10 -7.72
C PHE A 136 4.30 13.63 -6.75
N LYS A 137 4.34 12.32 -6.44
CA LYS A 137 5.39 11.72 -5.60
C LYS A 137 6.77 11.85 -6.25
N ILE A 138 6.87 11.63 -7.54
CA ILE A 138 8.11 11.79 -8.30
C ILE A 138 8.60 13.23 -8.25
N PHE A 139 7.73 14.22 -8.48
CA PHE A 139 8.11 15.62 -8.43
C PHE A 139 8.51 16.07 -7.02
N GLN A 140 7.83 15.57 -5.97
CA GLN A 140 8.24 15.82 -4.59
C GLN A 140 9.67 15.33 -4.32
N LEU A 141 10.01 14.12 -4.79
CA LEU A 141 11.34 13.56 -4.62
C LEU A 141 12.39 14.36 -5.41
N ILE A 142 12.13 14.71 -6.68
CA ILE A 142 13.04 15.53 -7.50
C ILE A 142 13.27 16.89 -6.83
N GLU A 143 12.22 17.54 -6.35
CA GLU A 143 12.33 18.83 -5.66
C GLU A 143 13.19 18.71 -4.40
N GLU A 144 12.98 17.66 -3.58
CA GLU A 144 13.78 17.45 -2.37
C GLU A 144 15.26 17.17 -2.69
N MET A 145 15.52 16.44 -3.79
CA MET A 145 16.89 16.17 -4.26
C MET A 145 17.62 17.44 -4.74
N GLN A 146 16.89 18.43 -5.25
CA GLN A 146 17.46 19.67 -5.81
C GLN A 146 17.61 20.78 -4.77
N MET A 147 16.90 20.71 -3.64
CA MET A 147 16.85 21.79 -2.64
C MET A 147 17.68 21.44 -1.42
N GLU A 148 18.48 22.39 -0.95
CA GLU A 148 19.14 22.31 0.35
C GLU A 148 18.15 22.69 1.46
N ARG A 149 17.58 21.67 2.14
CA ARG A 149 16.59 21.84 3.23
C ARG A 149 17.03 21.11 4.48
N PHE A 150 16.61 21.61 5.65
CA PHE A 150 16.80 20.90 6.91
C PHE A 150 16.12 19.53 6.86
N GLY A 151 16.85 18.48 7.23
CA GLY A 151 16.34 17.10 7.24
C GLY A 151 16.26 16.43 5.88
N ARG A 152 16.81 17.02 4.81
CA ARG A 152 16.82 16.46 3.43
C ARG A 152 17.36 15.02 3.38
N GLU A 153 18.46 14.75 4.08
CA GLU A 153 19.07 13.41 4.09
C GLU A 153 18.16 12.32 4.69
N ALA A 154 17.34 12.69 5.68
CA ALA A 154 16.34 11.78 6.24
C ALA A 154 15.08 11.69 5.36
N ARG A 155 14.68 12.79 4.71
CA ARG A 155 13.46 12.87 3.93
C ARG A 155 13.56 12.14 2.59
N ILE A 156 14.70 12.21 1.90
CA ILE A 156 14.90 11.56 0.61
C ILE A 156 14.63 10.03 0.68
N PRO A 157 15.24 9.26 1.60
CA PRO A 157 14.94 7.83 1.71
C PRO A 157 13.46 7.53 1.99
N LEU A 158 12.78 8.34 2.80
CA LEU A 158 11.34 8.18 3.06
C LEU A 158 10.51 8.36 1.78
N LEU A 159 10.82 9.37 0.96
CA LEU A 159 10.11 9.62 -0.29
C LEU A 159 10.38 8.54 -1.33
N VAL A 160 11.60 8.01 -1.40
CA VAL A 160 11.94 6.88 -2.29
C VAL A 160 11.20 5.62 -1.88
N ASN A 161 11.20 5.29 -0.58
CA ASN A 161 10.51 4.12 -0.06
C ASN A 161 8.99 4.23 -0.27
N ASP A 162 8.42 5.41 -0.01
CA ASP A 162 7.00 5.69 -0.27
C ASP A 162 6.65 5.55 -1.75
N LEU A 163 7.49 6.06 -2.67
CA LEU A 163 7.28 5.90 -4.11
C LEU A 163 7.31 4.42 -4.51
N ILE A 164 8.34 3.67 -4.11
CA ILE A 164 8.46 2.24 -4.45
C ILE A 164 7.27 1.45 -3.90
N LEU A 165 6.88 1.68 -2.64
CA LEU A 165 5.73 1.01 -2.04
C LEU A 165 4.41 1.38 -2.74
N HIS A 166 4.22 2.66 -3.10
CA HIS A 166 3.06 3.11 -3.87
C HIS A 166 2.93 2.37 -5.21
N LEU A 167 4.03 2.24 -5.97
CA LEU A 167 4.04 1.53 -7.25
C LEU A 167 3.68 0.04 -7.08
N ASN A 168 4.25 -0.61 -6.07
CA ASN A 168 3.97 -2.01 -5.77
C ASN A 168 2.51 -2.22 -5.36
N ARG A 169 1.98 -1.34 -4.49
CA ARG A 169 0.60 -1.38 -4.02
C ARG A 169 -0.38 -1.20 -5.18
N MET A 170 -0.18 -0.21 -6.03
CA MET A 170 -1.01 0.07 -7.20
C MET A 170 -1.18 -1.17 -8.08
N VAL A 171 -0.09 -1.83 -8.45
CA VAL A 171 -0.13 -3.02 -9.30
C VAL A 171 -0.71 -4.22 -8.55
N TYR A 172 -0.39 -4.39 -7.27
CA TYR A 172 -0.95 -5.47 -6.46
C TYR A 172 -2.47 -5.37 -6.32
N GLU A 173 -2.99 -4.18 -6.05
CA GLU A 173 -4.42 -3.93 -5.89
C GLU A 173 -5.18 -4.15 -7.20
N GLU A 174 -4.62 -3.72 -8.34
CA GLU A 174 -5.18 -3.98 -9.67
C GLU A 174 -5.23 -5.49 -10.00
N GLU A 175 -4.17 -6.22 -9.66
CA GLU A 175 -4.10 -7.67 -9.94
C GLU A 175 -4.85 -8.55 -8.91
N ASN A 176 -5.20 -8.01 -7.74
CA ASN A 176 -5.86 -8.74 -6.66
C ASN A 176 -7.14 -8.07 -6.12
N PRO A 177 -8.09 -7.68 -6.99
CA PRO A 177 -9.25 -6.89 -6.57
C PRO A 177 -10.16 -7.63 -5.56
N ALA A 178 -10.20 -8.94 -5.58
CA ALA A 178 -10.98 -9.74 -4.62
C ALA A 178 -10.40 -9.61 -3.20
N LYS A 179 -9.08 -9.72 -3.04
CA LYS A 179 -8.40 -9.58 -1.75
C LYS A 179 -8.54 -8.19 -1.15
N VAL A 180 -8.49 -7.16 -1.99
CA VAL A 180 -8.71 -5.76 -1.57
C VAL A 180 -10.11 -5.60 -1.01
N LYS A 181 -11.14 -6.09 -1.73
CA LYS A 181 -12.53 -6.04 -1.26
C LYS A 181 -12.75 -6.80 0.05
N GLU A 182 -12.10 -7.94 0.24
CA GLU A 182 -12.16 -8.69 1.50
C GLU A 182 -11.52 -7.93 2.65
N GLN A 183 -10.38 -7.30 2.42
CA GLN A 183 -9.69 -6.49 3.42
C GLN A 183 -10.51 -5.25 3.80
N ASP A 184 -11.09 -4.56 2.83
CA ASP A 184 -11.97 -3.41 3.04
C ASP A 184 -13.21 -3.82 3.84
N LEU A 185 -13.86 -4.92 3.48
CA LEU A 185 -15.01 -5.45 4.23
C LEU A 185 -14.62 -5.76 5.68
N TYR A 186 -13.49 -6.41 5.92
CA TYR A 186 -13.01 -6.74 7.26
C TYR A 186 -12.78 -5.47 8.11
N GLN A 187 -12.12 -4.44 7.57
CA GLN A 187 -11.89 -3.19 8.28
C GLN A 187 -13.20 -2.47 8.62
N ASN A 188 -14.12 -2.44 7.67
CA ASN A 188 -15.43 -1.84 7.86
C ASN A 188 -16.28 -2.61 8.90
N LEU A 189 -16.18 -3.94 8.93
CA LEU A 189 -16.83 -4.77 9.96
C LEU A 189 -16.25 -4.48 11.35
N ILE A 190 -14.94 -4.38 11.49
CA ILE A 190 -14.29 -4.01 12.77
C ILE A 190 -14.80 -2.65 13.25
N TYR A 191 -14.72 -1.64 12.39
CA TYR A 191 -15.19 -0.30 12.72
C TYR A 191 -16.66 -0.29 13.16
N TYR A 192 -17.52 -0.94 12.37
CA TYR A 192 -18.94 -1.03 12.71
C TYR A 192 -19.19 -1.73 14.05
N ILE A 193 -18.50 -2.85 14.33
CA ILE A 193 -18.63 -3.57 15.59
C ILE A 193 -18.21 -2.69 16.77
N GLU A 194 -17.09 -1.96 16.65
CA GLU A 194 -16.55 -1.12 17.72
C GLU A 194 -17.46 0.08 18.04
N GLU A 195 -18.08 0.67 17.02
CA GLU A 195 -19.03 1.77 17.19
C GLU A 195 -20.40 1.32 17.76
N HIS A 196 -20.75 0.01 17.66
CA HIS A 196 -22.08 -0.50 18.02
C HIS A 196 -22.04 -1.58 19.11
N LEU A 197 -20.99 -1.58 19.98
CA LEU A 197 -20.81 -2.61 21.02
C LEU A 197 -21.99 -2.74 21.99
N GLU A 198 -22.72 -1.67 22.19
CA GLU A 198 -23.87 -1.58 23.07
C GLU A 198 -25.17 -2.13 22.45
N GLU A 199 -25.17 -2.33 21.13
CA GLU A 199 -26.31 -2.81 20.38
C GLU A 199 -26.31 -4.34 20.21
N GLU A 200 -27.42 -4.88 19.72
CA GLU A 200 -27.45 -6.27 19.27
C GLU A 200 -26.56 -6.44 18.02
N LEU A 201 -25.54 -7.24 18.14
CA LEU A 201 -24.59 -7.57 17.06
C LEU A 201 -24.70 -9.05 16.72
N SER A 202 -25.34 -9.35 15.58
CA SER A 202 -25.45 -10.70 15.03
C SER A 202 -24.83 -10.76 13.63
N LEU A 203 -24.51 -11.97 13.13
CA LEU A 203 -24.07 -12.14 11.75
C LEU A 203 -25.11 -11.65 10.75
N GLU A 204 -26.39 -11.80 11.07
CA GLU A 204 -27.51 -11.30 10.27
C GLU A 204 -27.49 -9.78 10.14
N LYS A 205 -27.32 -9.09 11.28
CA LYS A 205 -27.27 -7.62 11.31
C LYS A 205 -26.07 -7.10 10.53
N LEU A 206 -24.89 -7.70 10.74
CA LEU A 206 -23.68 -7.33 10.01
C LEU A 206 -23.83 -7.60 8.50
N ALA A 207 -24.32 -8.77 8.12
CA ALA A 207 -24.57 -9.12 6.73
C ALA A 207 -25.55 -8.14 6.05
N GLY A 208 -26.60 -7.76 6.74
CA GLY A 208 -27.56 -6.74 6.27
C GLY A 208 -26.95 -5.36 6.13
N ALA A 209 -26.14 -4.92 7.09
CA ALA A 209 -25.50 -3.60 7.08
C ALA A 209 -24.52 -3.45 5.88
N PHE A 210 -23.86 -4.52 5.48
CA PHE A 210 -22.86 -4.50 4.39
C PHE A 210 -23.36 -5.14 3.08
N PHE A 211 -24.64 -5.50 2.98
CA PHE A 211 -25.27 -6.09 1.79
C PHE A 211 -24.54 -7.35 1.27
N VAL A 212 -24.08 -8.21 2.19
CA VAL A 212 -23.38 -9.46 1.89
C VAL A 212 -24.03 -10.65 2.58
N SER A 213 -23.62 -11.88 2.24
CA SER A 213 -24.13 -13.05 2.94
C SER A 213 -23.48 -13.25 4.32
N ARG A 214 -24.21 -13.87 5.26
CA ARG A 214 -23.68 -14.26 6.59
C ARG A 214 -22.43 -15.14 6.47
N TYR A 215 -22.45 -16.03 5.52
CA TYR A 215 -21.33 -16.93 5.25
C TYR A 215 -20.08 -16.13 4.86
N TYR A 216 -20.25 -15.14 3.99
CA TYR A 216 -19.13 -14.29 3.55
C TYR A 216 -18.55 -13.43 4.68
N VAL A 217 -19.42 -12.83 5.53
CA VAL A 217 -18.98 -12.12 6.74
C VAL A 217 -18.17 -13.05 7.66
N ALA A 218 -18.70 -14.24 7.95
CA ALA A 218 -18.04 -15.21 8.83
C ALA A 218 -16.70 -15.69 8.26
N HIS A 219 -16.63 -15.93 6.96
CA HIS A 219 -15.43 -16.35 6.24
C HIS A 219 -14.35 -15.30 6.28
N VAL A 220 -14.64 -14.09 5.76
CA VAL A 220 -13.70 -12.97 5.71
C VAL A 220 -13.17 -12.64 7.10
N PHE A 221 -14.06 -12.59 8.09
CA PHE A 221 -13.66 -12.27 9.46
C PHE A 221 -12.75 -13.35 10.06
N LYS A 222 -13.05 -14.62 9.83
CA LYS A 222 -12.24 -15.76 10.31
C LYS A 222 -10.87 -15.81 9.66
N GLU A 223 -10.78 -15.55 8.35
CA GLU A 223 -9.53 -15.49 7.59
C GLU A 223 -8.61 -14.36 8.09
N GLN A 224 -9.17 -13.18 8.30
CA GLN A 224 -8.40 -11.99 8.66
C GLN A 224 -8.06 -11.91 10.16
N ALA A 225 -9.02 -12.25 11.04
CA ALA A 225 -8.86 -12.16 12.49
C ALA A 225 -8.35 -13.43 13.17
N GLY A 226 -8.42 -14.59 12.50
CA GLY A 226 -8.11 -15.90 13.09
C GLY A 226 -9.17 -16.40 14.10
N ILE A 227 -10.16 -15.57 14.47
CA ILE A 227 -11.23 -15.86 15.43
C ILE A 227 -12.61 -15.57 14.82
N SER A 228 -13.69 -16.10 15.40
CA SER A 228 -15.04 -15.80 14.91
C SER A 228 -15.47 -14.37 15.25
N VAL A 229 -16.42 -13.83 14.46
CA VAL A 229 -17.07 -12.53 14.74
C VAL A 229 -17.61 -12.48 16.18
N HIS A 230 -18.30 -13.53 16.62
CA HIS A 230 -18.84 -13.60 17.98
C HIS A 230 -17.75 -13.54 19.05
N GLN A 231 -16.64 -14.23 18.87
CA GLN A 231 -15.50 -14.18 19.80
C GLN A 231 -14.89 -12.77 19.83
N TYR A 232 -14.79 -12.11 18.69
CA TYR A 232 -14.27 -10.75 18.62
C TYR A 232 -15.21 -9.75 19.34
N ILE A 233 -16.51 -9.78 19.06
CA ILE A 233 -17.51 -8.95 19.72
C ILE A 233 -17.45 -9.15 21.25
N LEU A 234 -17.41 -10.39 21.70
CA LEU A 234 -17.32 -10.70 23.13
C LEU A 234 -16.05 -10.11 23.75
N LYS A 235 -14.90 -10.28 23.09
CA LYS A 235 -13.62 -9.73 23.56
C LYS A 235 -13.67 -8.20 23.67
N LYS A 236 -14.23 -7.51 22.68
CA LYS A 236 -14.36 -6.04 22.69
C LYS A 236 -15.35 -5.57 23.76
N ARG A 237 -16.48 -6.25 23.92
CA ARG A 237 -17.43 -5.97 25.01
C ARG A 237 -16.79 -6.15 26.39
N MET A 238 -15.95 -7.16 26.57
CA MET A 238 -15.23 -7.36 27.83
C MET A 238 -14.22 -6.24 28.10
N GLN A 239 -13.50 -5.76 27.07
CA GLN A 239 -12.59 -4.61 27.21
C GLN A 239 -13.35 -3.33 27.60
N ALA A 240 -14.44 -3.02 26.90
CA ALA A 240 -15.27 -1.86 27.20
C ALA A 240 -15.93 -1.96 28.59
N SER A 241 -16.42 -3.15 28.97
CA SER A 241 -16.98 -3.40 30.32
C SER A 241 -15.94 -3.16 31.42
N ARG A 242 -14.69 -3.56 31.18
CA ARG A 242 -13.59 -3.30 32.11
C ARG A 242 -13.38 -1.80 32.33
N GLU A 243 -13.32 -1.05 31.25
CA GLU A 243 -13.13 0.41 31.31
C GLU A 243 -14.27 1.10 32.03
N ALA A 244 -15.51 0.71 31.77
CA ALA A 244 -16.70 1.23 32.45
C ALA A 244 -16.70 0.92 33.97
N ILE A 245 -16.32 -0.29 34.37
CA ILE A 245 -16.17 -0.67 35.80
C ILE A 245 -15.13 0.21 36.50
N LEU A 246 -13.97 0.40 35.84
CA LEU A 246 -12.87 1.24 36.35
C LEU A 246 -13.27 2.73 36.36
N GLY A 247 -14.13 3.15 35.44
CA GLY A 247 -14.75 4.49 35.39
C GLY A 247 -15.80 4.74 36.47
N GLY A 248 -16.13 3.72 37.29
CA GLY A 248 -17.05 3.84 38.42
C GLY A 248 -18.49 3.46 38.11
N GLU A 249 -18.81 2.95 36.94
CA GLU A 249 -20.13 2.44 36.60
C GLU A 249 -20.50 1.23 37.47
N THR A 250 -21.78 1.07 37.81
CA THR A 250 -22.25 -0.13 38.54
C THR A 250 -22.22 -1.36 37.63
N ILE A 251 -21.98 -2.52 38.20
CA ILE A 251 -21.96 -3.79 37.46
C ILE A 251 -23.27 -4.03 36.70
N SER A 252 -24.42 -3.61 37.29
CA SER A 252 -25.73 -3.71 36.64
C SER A 252 -25.82 -2.86 35.37
N GLN A 253 -25.37 -1.62 35.42
CA GLN A 253 -25.32 -0.73 34.24
C GLN A 253 -24.42 -1.28 33.17
N VAL A 254 -23.23 -1.81 33.54
CA VAL A 254 -22.26 -2.33 32.61
C VAL A 254 -22.77 -3.52 31.82
N TYR A 255 -23.34 -4.56 32.47
CA TYR A 255 -23.78 -5.72 31.71
C TYR A 255 -24.98 -5.43 30.79
N GLU A 256 -25.89 -4.57 31.22
CA GLU A 256 -27.05 -4.10 30.42
C GLU A 256 -26.56 -3.31 29.20
N ARG A 257 -25.66 -2.36 29.41
CA ARG A 257 -25.08 -1.48 28.37
C ARG A 257 -24.37 -2.26 27.29
N PHE A 258 -23.52 -3.22 27.66
CA PHE A 258 -22.74 -3.96 26.68
C PHE A 258 -23.42 -5.24 26.14
N GLY A 259 -24.77 -5.30 26.21
CA GLY A 259 -25.58 -6.30 25.49
C GLY A 259 -25.39 -7.73 25.99
N PHE A 260 -25.12 -7.93 27.29
CA PHE A 260 -25.19 -9.23 27.90
C PHE A 260 -26.65 -9.52 28.28
N ARG A 261 -27.12 -10.72 27.93
CA ARG A 261 -28.49 -11.14 28.14
C ARG A 261 -28.94 -11.03 29.60
N ASP A 262 -28.04 -11.37 30.51
CA ASP A 262 -28.26 -11.39 31.94
C ASP A 262 -26.96 -11.31 32.73
N TYR A 263 -27.04 -11.01 34.02
CA TYR A 263 -25.86 -10.96 34.90
C TYR A 263 -25.06 -12.28 34.94
N SER A 264 -25.74 -13.44 34.87
CA SER A 264 -25.05 -14.73 34.91
C SER A 264 -24.18 -14.96 33.68
N SER A 265 -24.60 -14.51 32.50
CA SER A 265 -23.83 -14.55 31.27
C SER A 265 -22.63 -13.62 31.36
N PHE A 266 -22.82 -12.41 31.88
CA PHE A 266 -21.72 -11.47 32.14
C PHE A 266 -20.73 -12.00 33.15
N TYR A 267 -21.20 -12.51 34.28
CA TYR A 267 -20.38 -13.09 35.34
C TYR A 267 -19.46 -14.21 34.80
N ARG A 268 -20.04 -15.15 34.01
CA ARG A 268 -19.28 -16.23 33.39
C ARG A 268 -18.24 -15.70 32.42
N ALA A 269 -18.53 -14.67 31.64
CA ALA A 269 -17.61 -14.05 30.70
C ALA A 269 -16.45 -13.37 31.43
N VAL A 270 -16.73 -12.55 32.46
CA VAL A 270 -15.71 -11.89 33.29
C VAL A 270 -14.80 -12.92 33.97
N ARG A 271 -15.39 -13.95 34.60
CA ARG A 271 -14.61 -14.98 35.28
C ARG A 271 -13.73 -15.79 34.36
N ARG A 272 -14.19 -16.05 33.13
CA ARG A 272 -13.38 -16.73 32.11
C ARG A 272 -12.22 -15.87 31.61
N GLU A 273 -12.45 -14.57 31.45
CA GLU A 273 -11.44 -13.64 30.89
C GLU A 273 -10.42 -13.18 31.94
N TYR A 274 -10.87 -12.90 33.17
CA TYR A 274 -10.04 -12.29 34.21
C TYR A 274 -9.78 -13.19 35.42
N GLY A 275 -10.33 -14.41 35.47
CA GLY A 275 -10.12 -15.37 36.55
C GLY A 275 -10.90 -15.06 37.84
N MET A 276 -11.61 -13.93 37.93
CA MET A 276 -12.32 -13.44 39.13
C MET A 276 -13.73 -12.95 38.80
N SER A 277 -14.55 -12.73 39.83
CA SER A 277 -15.87 -12.17 39.64
C SER A 277 -15.86 -10.67 39.31
N PRO A 278 -16.91 -10.12 38.70
CA PRO A 278 -16.98 -8.68 38.42
C PRO A 278 -16.81 -7.81 39.66
N LYS A 279 -17.30 -8.27 40.81
CA LYS A 279 -17.17 -7.56 42.09
C LYS A 279 -15.73 -7.58 42.61
N GLU A 280 -15.10 -8.74 42.63
CA GLU A 280 -13.70 -8.89 43.03
C GLU A 280 -12.80 -8.06 42.10
N TYR A 281 -13.05 -8.09 40.79
CA TYR A 281 -12.31 -7.29 39.80
C TYR A 281 -12.39 -5.79 40.10
N ARG A 282 -13.60 -5.29 40.42
CA ARG A 282 -13.81 -3.89 40.81
C ARG A 282 -13.08 -3.52 42.09
N GLU A 283 -13.18 -4.35 43.15
CA GLU A 283 -12.57 -4.09 44.46
C GLU A 283 -11.05 -4.12 44.41
N GLU A 284 -10.44 -5.04 43.61
CA GLU A 284 -9.00 -5.18 43.50
C GLU A 284 -8.34 -4.03 42.73
N ARG A 285 -9.05 -3.44 41.77
CA ARG A 285 -8.51 -2.39 40.90
C ARG A 285 -8.81 -0.96 41.35
N LEU A 286 -9.72 -0.77 42.29
CA LEU A 286 -10.03 0.52 42.90
C LEU A 286 -9.28 0.74 44.25
N ARG A 287 -8.49 -0.24 44.68
CA ARG A 287 -7.50 -0.09 45.77
C ARG A 287 -6.18 0.39 45.22
#